data_a86e93d32424a527f584c2c1c01a0a2d
#
_entry.id   a86e93d32424a527f584c2c1c01a0a2d
#
_cell.length_a   1.000
_cell.length_b   1.000
_cell.length_c   1.000
_cell.angle_alpha   90.00
_cell.angle_beta   90.00
_cell.angle_gamma   90.00
#
_symmetry.space_group_name_H-M   'P 1'
#
loop_
_entity.id
_entity.type
_entity.pdbx_description
1 polymer ?
#
loop_
_entity_poly.entity_id
_entity_poly.type
_entity_poly.pdbx_seq_one_letter_code
_entity_poly.pdbx_strand_id
1 'polypeptide(L)'
;KPVEKNPIDAALETTLPKPLDPIGSDDVRSNYLPIGVITKTNMKSEIDKTVSEILPNKEKYARVEVATGVPWRLIAALHYRESSLNFRGVLHNGEHILGTGKKTRLVPAGRGPFSTWEDAANDALMLKRSIFPKEWNPSACHEFAERFNGLGYRKRGIASPYVWGGTSKYISGHYIADGKFSSSAIDRRLGTAVIMEALSKY
;
A
#
# COMPACT_ATOMS: atom_id res chain seq x y z
N LYS A 1 31.75 32.93 18.43
CA LYS A 1 32.35 31.61 18.21
C LYS A 1 31.32 30.75 17.48
N PRO A 2 31.66 30.08 16.35
CA PRO A 2 30.76 29.20 15.65
C PRO A 2 30.51 27.95 16.53
N VAL A 3 29.24 27.48 16.60
CA VAL A 3 28.87 26.25 17.25
C VAL A 3 29.25 25.08 16.34
N GLU A 4 30.16 24.23 16.79
CA GLU A 4 30.53 23.01 16.07
C GLU A 4 29.32 22.07 16.05
N LYS A 5 28.95 21.63 14.85
CA LYS A 5 27.89 20.61 14.67
C LYS A 5 28.41 19.25 15.13
N ASN A 6 27.56 18.51 15.83
CA ASN A 6 27.84 17.18 16.35
C ASN A 6 28.14 16.19 15.21
N PRO A 7 29.20 15.36 15.27
CA PRO A 7 29.55 14.38 14.23
C PRO A 7 28.44 13.39 13.86
N ILE A 8 27.47 13.18 14.75
CA ILE A 8 26.33 12.29 14.52
C ILE A 8 25.34 12.89 13.51
N ASP A 9 25.17 14.23 13.50
CA ASP A 9 24.27 14.91 12.54
C ASP A 9 24.82 14.91 11.10
N ALA A 10 26.14 14.88 10.95
CA ALA A 10 26.79 14.81 9.64
C ALA A 10 26.73 13.41 9.00
N ALA A 11 26.62 12.33 9.81
CA ALA A 11 26.52 10.96 9.33
C ALA A 11 25.10 10.60 8.87
N LEU A 12 24.07 11.32 9.35
CA LEU A 12 22.67 11.13 8.93
C LEU A 12 22.36 11.75 7.56
N GLU A 13 23.11 12.78 7.12
CA GLU A 13 22.92 13.42 5.82
C GLU A 13 23.46 12.59 4.64
N THR A 14 24.35 11.61 4.87
CA THR A 14 25.03 10.85 3.81
C THR A 14 24.41 9.50 3.48
N THR A 15 23.35 9.07 4.16
CA THR A 15 22.72 7.73 3.96
C THR A 15 21.25 7.73 3.52
N LEU A 16 20.68 8.90 3.25
CA LEU A 16 19.34 8.97 2.67
C LEU A 16 19.39 8.57 1.19
N PRO A 17 18.62 7.57 0.74
CA PRO A 17 18.50 7.31 -0.68
C PRO A 17 17.97 8.57 -1.37
N LYS A 18 18.64 8.95 -2.46
CA LYS A 18 18.26 10.10 -3.29
C LYS A 18 16.76 10.02 -3.61
N PRO A 19 15.98 11.10 -3.42
CA PRO A 19 14.60 11.13 -3.88
C PRO A 19 14.58 10.79 -5.38
N LEU A 20 13.66 9.90 -5.78
CA LEU A 20 13.46 9.63 -7.20
C LEU A 20 13.10 10.93 -7.89
N ASP A 21 13.85 11.28 -8.93
CA ASP A 21 13.59 12.45 -9.76
C ASP A 21 12.12 12.44 -10.21
N PRO A 22 11.42 13.59 -10.23
CA PRO A 22 10.05 13.63 -10.73
C PRO A 22 10.09 13.20 -12.20
N ILE A 23 9.37 12.10 -12.50
CA ILE A 23 9.20 11.59 -13.87
C ILE A 23 8.64 12.73 -14.71
N GLY A 24 9.39 13.15 -15.74
CA GLY A 24 9.03 14.24 -16.64
C GLY A 24 7.62 14.08 -17.21
N SER A 25 6.90 15.18 -17.23
CA SER A 25 5.60 15.34 -17.84
C SER A 25 5.72 15.24 -19.34
N ASP A 26 5.44 14.12 -20.00
CA ASP A 26 5.03 14.13 -21.42
C ASP A 26 4.88 12.73 -22.06
N ASP A 27 4.47 11.71 -21.31
CA ASP A 27 3.89 10.51 -21.94
C ASP A 27 2.82 9.91 -21.01
N VAL A 28 1.54 10.09 -21.38
CA VAL A 28 0.39 9.56 -20.63
C VAL A 28 0.28 8.05 -20.88
N ARG A 29 1.36 7.31 -20.61
CA ARG A 29 1.29 5.87 -20.48
C ARG A 29 0.89 5.54 -19.06
N SER A 30 -0.11 4.66 -18.94
CA SER A 30 -0.46 4.04 -17.68
C SER A 30 0.80 3.52 -16.98
N ASN A 31 1.11 4.07 -15.81
CA ASN A 31 2.36 3.75 -15.12
C ASN A 31 2.24 2.48 -14.28
N TYR A 32 1.00 2.11 -13.87
CA TYR A 32 0.75 0.98 -12.96
C TYR A 32 -0.15 -0.10 -13.54
N LEU A 33 -0.79 0.11 -14.69
CA LEU A 33 -1.57 -0.93 -15.34
C LEU A 33 -0.77 -1.55 -16.50
N PRO A 34 -0.65 -2.89 -16.57
CA PRO A 34 -0.01 -3.56 -17.69
C PRO A 34 -0.73 -3.26 -19.01
N ILE A 35 -0.02 -3.34 -20.12
CA ILE A 35 -0.58 -3.16 -21.47
C ILE A 35 -1.83 -4.04 -21.64
N GLY A 36 -2.93 -3.44 -22.10
CA GLY A 36 -4.21 -4.13 -22.31
C GLY A 36 -5.08 -4.29 -21.04
N VAL A 37 -4.57 -3.93 -19.86
CA VAL A 37 -5.39 -3.88 -18.63
C VAL A 37 -5.95 -2.47 -18.48
N ILE A 38 -7.27 -2.35 -18.41
CA ILE A 38 -7.97 -1.08 -18.26
C ILE A 38 -8.76 -1.02 -16.95
N THR A 39 -8.92 0.16 -16.41
CA THR A 39 -9.84 0.42 -15.30
C THR A 39 -11.29 0.36 -15.81
N LYS A 40 -12.17 -0.30 -15.05
CA LYS A 40 -13.60 -0.36 -15.37
C LYS A 40 -14.23 1.02 -15.22
N THR A 41 -15.02 1.45 -16.20
CA THR A 41 -15.61 2.80 -16.26
C THR A 41 -16.55 3.11 -15.10
N ASN A 42 -17.25 2.09 -14.58
CA ASN A 42 -18.15 2.22 -13.44
C ASN A 42 -17.42 2.44 -12.09
N MET A 43 -16.09 2.39 -12.06
CA MET A 43 -15.29 2.61 -10.86
C MET A 43 -14.84 4.05 -10.67
N LYS A 44 -15.10 4.94 -11.64
CA LYS A 44 -14.61 6.34 -11.63
C LYS A 44 -14.95 7.08 -10.35
N SER A 45 -16.21 7.05 -9.91
CA SER A 45 -16.66 7.75 -8.70
C SER A 45 -15.94 7.27 -7.44
N GLU A 46 -15.74 5.95 -7.31
CA GLU A 46 -15.02 5.39 -6.17
C GLU A 46 -13.53 5.75 -6.22
N ILE A 47 -12.93 5.80 -7.41
CA ILE A 47 -11.54 6.23 -7.60
C ILE A 47 -11.38 7.69 -7.19
N ASP A 48 -12.22 8.59 -7.71
CA ASP A 48 -12.14 10.02 -7.42
C ASP A 48 -12.30 10.28 -5.91
N LYS A 49 -13.25 9.60 -5.26
CA LYS A 49 -13.43 9.62 -3.80
C LYS A 49 -12.18 9.15 -3.08
N THR A 50 -11.66 7.97 -3.43
CA THR A 50 -10.48 7.39 -2.78
C THR A 50 -9.26 8.30 -2.89
N VAL A 51 -9.01 8.87 -4.07
CA VAL A 51 -7.94 9.84 -4.29
C VAL A 51 -8.12 11.09 -3.42
N SER A 52 -9.34 11.63 -3.35
CA SER A 52 -9.65 12.81 -2.52
C SER A 52 -9.43 12.58 -1.02
N GLU A 53 -9.58 11.35 -0.53
CA GLU A 53 -9.30 10.97 0.86
C GLU A 53 -7.81 10.72 1.13
N ILE A 54 -7.06 10.23 0.13
CA ILE A 54 -5.62 9.94 0.25
C ILE A 54 -4.77 11.22 0.23
N LEU A 55 -5.02 12.13 -0.73
CA LEU A 55 -4.14 13.27 -0.99
C LEU A 55 -3.93 14.20 0.23
N PRO A 56 -4.94 14.54 1.04
CA PRO A 56 -4.73 15.35 2.25
C PRO A 56 -3.80 14.68 3.29
N ASN A 57 -3.61 13.38 3.19
CA ASN A 57 -2.79 12.60 4.10
C ASN A 57 -1.46 12.12 3.46
N LYS A 58 -1.11 12.62 2.28
CA LYS A 58 0.10 12.21 1.53
C LYS A 58 1.37 12.26 2.38
N GLU A 59 1.52 13.30 3.21
CA GLU A 59 2.70 13.44 4.08
C GLU A 59 2.87 12.30 5.09
N LYS A 60 1.77 11.72 5.61
CA LYS A 60 1.86 10.57 6.50
C LYS A 60 2.44 9.36 5.77
N TYR A 61 1.96 9.11 4.56
CA TYR A 61 2.49 8.03 3.72
C TYR A 61 3.95 8.28 3.32
N ALA A 62 4.30 9.53 3.00
CA ALA A 62 5.67 9.90 2.66
C ALA A 62 6.64 9.68 3.84
N ARG A 63 6.24 9.96 5.09
CA ARG A 63 7.06 9.64 6.27
C ARG A 63 7.32 8.13 6.40
N VAL A 64 6.33 7.31 6.13
CA VAL A 64 6.48 5.84 6.13
C VAL A 64 7.36 5.38 4.96
N GLU A 65 7.25 5.99 3.77
CA GLU A 65 8.15 5.74 2.63
C GLU A 65 9.60 6.03 2.99
N VAL A 66 9.88 7.20 3.59
CA VAL A 66 11.24 7.54 4.06
C VAL A 66 11.79 6.52 5.04
N ALA A 67 10.96 6.02 5.95
CA ALA A 67 11.37 5.05 6.97
C ALA A 67 11.57 3.64 6.43
N THR A 68 10.82 3.23 5.41
CA THR A 68 10.77 1.82 4.94
C THR A 68 11.33 1.61 3.54
N GLY A 69 11.39 2.65 2.72
CA GLY A 69 11.69 2.59 1.28
C GLY A 69 10.52 2.09 0.42
N VAL A 70 9.36 1.78 1.01
CA VAL A 70 8.17 1.38 0.26
C VAL A 70 7.48 2.62 -0.31
N PRO A 71 7.13 2.66 -1.62
CA PRO A 71 6.53 3.85 -2.23
C PRO A 71 5.23 4.30 -1.55
N TRP A 72 5.08 5.61 -1.29
CA TRP A 72 3.92 6.17 -0.60
C TRP A 72 2.58 5.80 -1.27
N ARG A 73 2.54 5.72 -2.60
CA ARG A 73 1.35 5.32 -3.36
C ARG A 73 0.93 3.89 -3.05
N LEU A 74 1.91 2.99 -2.92
CA LEU A 74 1.66 1.60 -2.51
C LEU A 74 1.17 1.54 -1.07
N ILE A 75 1.80 2.28 -0.15
CA ILE A 75 1.38 2.35 1.25
C ILE A 75 -0.07 2.83 1.37
N ALA A 76 -0.44 3.89 0.64
CA ALA A 76 -1.82 4.40 0.61
C ALA A 76 -2.81 3.37 0.06
N ALA A 77 -2.43 2.65 -1.00
CA ALA A 77 -3.25 1.59 -1.58
C ALA A 77 -3.44 0.39 -0.64
N LEU A 78 -2.39 -0.02 0.08
CA LEU A 78 -2.48 -1.03 1.14
C LEU A 78 -3.40 -0.55 2.27
N HIS A 79 -3.29 0.71 2.71
CA HIS A 79 -4.13 1.28 3.75
C HIS A 79 -5.62 1.27 3.38
N TYR A 80 -5.94 1.59 2.12
CA TYR A 80 -7.31 1.43 1.60
C TYR A 80 -7.78 -0.02 1.72
N ARG A 81 -6.96 -0.99 1.35
CA ARG A 81 -7.32 -2.41 1.37
C ARG A 81 -7.50 -2.97 2.78
N GLU A 82 -6.66 -2.59 3.72
CA GLU A 82 -6.66 -3.12 5.09
C GLU A 82 -7.72 -2.46 5.99
N SER A 83 -7.89 -1.15 5.89
CA SER A 83 -8.76 -0.41 6.83
C SER A 83 -9.64 0.66 6.20
N SER A 84 -9.83 0.65 4.87
CA SER A 84 -10.61 1.66 4.13
C SER A 84 -10.18 3.10 4.46
N LEU A 85 -8.87 3.33 4.50
CA LEU A 85 -8.22 4.62 4.84
C LEU A 85 -8.47 5.10 6.27
N ASN A 86 -8.95 4.24 7.16
CA ASN A 86 -9.16 4.59 8.55
C ASN A 86 -7.84 4.57 9.33
N PHE A 87 -7.32 5.74 9.66
CA PHE A 87 -6.08 5.91 10.44
C PHE A 87 -6.16 5.43 11.90
N ARG A 88 -7.32 4.96 12.37
CA ARG A 88 -7.45 4.25 13.66
C ARG A 88 -7.13 2.76 13.53
N GLY A 89 -7.14 2.21 12.31
CA GLY A 89 -6.81 0.82 12.00
C GLY A 89 -5.33 0.66 11.68
N VAL A 90 -4.68 -0.32 12.28
CA VAL A 90 -3.28 -0.66 11.97
C VAL A 90 -3.16 -1.32 10.60
N LEU A 91 -2.05 -1.07 9.89
CA LEU A 91 -1.82 -1.59 8.55
C LEU A 91 -1.64 -3.12 8.49
N HIS A 92 -1.46 -3.78 9.62
CA HIS A 92 -1.32 -5.24 9.72
C HIS A 92 -2.58 -6.00 9.28
N ASN A 93 -3.75 -5.49 9.72
CA ASN A 93 -5.01 -6.23 9.65
C ASN A 93 -6.25 -5.36 9.94
N GLY A 94 -6.10 -4.04 10.02
CA GLY A 94 -7.19 -3.09 10.26
C GLY A 94 -7.68 -2.99 11.70
N GLU A 95 -7.09 -3.69 12.70
CA GLU A 95 -7.52 -3.58 14.10
C GLU A 95 -7.36 -2.15 14.64
N HIS A 96 -8.36 -1.69 15.41
CA HIS A 96 -8.38 -0.35 16.03
C HIS A 96 -7.70 -0.38 17.39
N ILE A 97 -6.38 -0.39 17.42
CA ILE A 97 -5.58 -0.47 18.66
C ILE A 97 -4.71 0.76 18.93
N LEU A 98 -4.64 1.72 17.99
CA LEU A 98 -3.77 2.89 18.11
C LEU A 98 -4.13 3.72 19.33
N GLY A 99 -3.12 4.08 20.14
CA GLY A 99 -3.26 4.87 21.35
C GLY A 99 -4.00 4.18 22.52
N THR A 100 -4.32 2.87 22.38
CA THR A 100 -5.07 2.12 23.42
C THR A 100 -4.17 1.35 24.40
N GLY A 101 -2.86 1.29 24.16
CA GLY A 101 -1.93 0.42 24.89
C GLY A 101 -2.08 -1.07 24.58
N LYS A 102 -2.99 -1.45 23.69
CA LYS A 102 -3.25 -2.87 23.32
C LYS A 102 -2.35 -3.31 22.18
N LYS A 103 -2.20 -4.64 22.05
CA LYS A 103 -1.54 -5.31 20.93
C LYS A 103 -2.57 -5.95 20.00
N THR A 104 -2.18 -6.23 18.75
CA THR A 104 -3.03 -6.95 17.79
C THR A 104 -3.42 -8.32 18.33
N ARG A 105 -4.65 -8.73 18.06
CA ARG A 105 -5.19 -10.07 18.37
C ARG A 105 -5.39 -10.90 17.10
N LEU A 106 -5.71 -10.24 15.99
CA LEU A 106 -5.75 -10.89 14.68
C LEU A 106 -4.32 -11.09 14.16
N VAL A 107 -4.17 -11.95 13.17
CA VAL A 107 -2.87 -12.24 12.54
C VAL A 107 -2.36 -11.02 11.76
N PRO A 108 -1.08 -10.62 11.95
CA PRO A 108 -0.12 -11.11 12.96
C PRO A 108 -0.48 -10.62 14.37
N ALA A 109 -0.64 -11.55 15.32
CA ALA A 109 -0.97 -11.23 16.71
C ALA A 109 0.26 -10.75 17.50
N GLY A 110 -0.01 -9.98 18.59
CA GLY A 110 1.03 -9.55 19.53
C GLY A 110 1.83 -8.32 19.08
N ARG A 111 1.45 -7.64 17.98
CA ARG A 111 2.14 -6.42 17.49
C ARG A 111 1.67 -5.19 18.25
N GLY A 112 2.58 -4.25 18.48
CA GLY A 112 2.32 -3.04 19.27
C GLY A 112 2.65 -3.19 20.76
N PRO A 113 2.18 -2.28 21.66
CA PRO A 113 1.29 -1.18 21.32
C PRO A 113 1.93 -0.14 20.40
N PHE A 114 1.12 0.59 19.63
CA PHE A 114 1.56 1.67 18.77
C PHE A 114 0.90 2.98 19.17
N SER A 115 1.69 4.07 19.18
CA SER A 115 1.21 5.42 19.50
C SER A 115 0.68 6.12 18.24
N THR A 116 1.33 5.93 17.09
CA THR A 116 0.98 6.55 15.82
C THR A 116 0.64 5.51 14.77
N TRP A 117 -0.08 5.95 13.72
CA TRP A 117 -0.36 5.11 12.57
C TRP A 117 0.93 4.79 11.79
N GLU A 118 1.84 5.76 11.71
CA GLU A 118 3.12 5.62 11.05
C GLU A 118 3.99 4.54 11.71
N ASP A 119 4.02 4.48 13.04
CA ASP A 119 4.74 3.41 13.76
C ASP A 119 4.16 2.03 13.42
N ALA A 120 2.83 1.91 13.43
CA ALA A 120 2.16 0.67 13.08
C ALA A 120 2.39 0.29 11.61
N ALA A 121 2.37 1.26 10.70
CA ALA A 121 2.62 1.03 9.27
C ALA A 121 4.07 0.59 9.02
N ASN A 122 5.03 1.25 9.66
CA ASN A 122 6.44 0.86 9.61
C ASN A 122 6.63 -0.59 10.07
N ASP A 123 6.06 -0.95 11.21
CA ASP A 123 6.16 -2.31 11.74
C ASP A 123 5.53 -3.34 10.78
N ALA A 124 4.34 -3.07 10.25
CA ALA A 124 3.65 -3.97 9.32
C ALA A 124 4.45 -4.22 8.03
N LEU A 125 5.05 -3.17 7.47
CA LEU A 125 5.88 -3.26 6.27
C LEU A 125 7.20 -3.97 6.55
N MET A 126 7.86 -3.65 7.68
CA MET A 126 9.13 -4.26 8.04
C MET A 126 9.01 -5.75 8.37
N LEU A 127 7.86 -6.24 8.82
CA LEU A 127 7.58 -7.68 8.91
C LEU A 127 7.67 -8.38 7.55
N LYS A 128 7.48 -7.64 6.46
CA LYS A 128 7.56 -8.16 5.08
C LYS A 128 8.88 -7.83 4.39
N ARG A 129 9.89 -7.32 5.11
CA ARG A 129 11.18 -6.91 4.52
C ARG A 129 11.86 -7.99 3.69
N SER A 130 11.73 -9.26 4.06
CA SER A 130 12.33 -10.39 3.33
C SER A 130 11.79 -10.58 1.90
N ILE A 131 10.64 -9.97 1.58
CA ILE A 131 10.04 -10.00 0.25
C ILE A 131 10.09 -8.64 -0.47
N PHE A 132 10.85 -7.67 0.04
CA PHE A 132 11.04 -6.40 -0.64
C PHE A 132 11.80 -6.64 -1.96
N PRO A 133 11.38 -6.00 -3.06
CA PRO A 133 12.11 -6.05 -4.31
C PRO A 133 13.41 -5.27 -4.21
N LYS A 134 14.33 -5.49 -5.16
CA LYS A 134 15.53 -4.65 -5.30
C LYS A 134 15.17 -3.23 -5.74
N GLU A 135 14.14 -3.11 -6.58
CA GLU A 135 13.62 -1.84 -7.11
C GLU A 135 12.09 -1.86 -7.10
N TRP A 136 11.51 -0.73 -6.71
CA TRP A 136 10.06 -0.54 -6.67
C TRP A 136 9.54 -0.03 -8.02
N ASN A 137 9.47 -0.92 -9.01
CA ASN A 137 8.74 -0.65 -10.25
C ASN A 137 7.26 -1.12 -10.14
N PRO A 138 6.38 -0.78 -11.09
CA PRO A 138 4.97 -1.17 -11.04
C PRO A 138 4.72 -2.67 -10.83
N SER A 139 5.45 -3.52 -11.53
CA SER A 139 5.33 -4.98 -11.41
C SER A 139 5.74 -5.47 -10.02
N ALA A 140 6.82 -4.92 -9.47
CA ALA A 140 7.31 -5.22 -8.12
C ALA A 140 6.30 -4.78 -7.05
N CYS A 141 5.65 -3.62 -7.23
CA CYS A 141 4.58 -3.17 -6.34
C CYS A 141 3.39 -4.14 -6.34
N HIS A 142 2.98 -4.63 -7.51
CA HIS A 142 1.89 -5.62 -7.61
C HIS A 142 2.24 -6.94 -6.95
N GLU A 143 3.44 -7.45 -7.21
CA GLU A 143 3.94 -8.68 -6.59
C GLU A 143 3.99 -8.55 -5.06
N PHE A 144 4.51 -7.43 -4.56
CA PHE A 144 4.54 -7.16 -3.12
C PHE A 144 3.13 -7.08 -2.53
N ALA A 145 2.21 -6.33 -3.15
CA ALA A 145 0.84 -6.20 -2.66
C ALA A 145 0.12 -7.56 -2.61
N GLU A 146 0.33 -8.41 -3.60
CA GLU A 146 -0.26 -9.75 -3.61
C GLU A 146 0.31 -10.62 -2.49
N ARG A 147 1.63 -10.58 -2.27
CA ARG A 147 2.28 -11.30 -1.16
C ARG A 147 1.91 -10.74 0.21
N PHE A 148 1.70 -9.45 0.30
CA PHE A 148 1.25 -8.79 1.53
C PHE A 148 -0.10 -9.33 1.98
N ASN A 149 -1.06 -9.42 1.06
CA ASN A 149 -2.39 -10.00 1.30
C ASN A 149 -2.37 -11.54 1.44
N GLY A 150 -1.36 -12.21 0.84
CA GLY A 150 -1.26 -13.66 0.78
C GLY A 150 -1.58 -14.23 -0.61
N LEU A 151 -0.99 -15.38 -0.92
CA LEU A 151 -1.01 -15.98 -2.25
C LEU A 151 -2.20 -16.92 -2.51
N GLY A 152 -3.28 -16.81 -1.75
CA GLY A 152 -4.45 -17.68 -1.87
C GLY A 152 -5.14 -17.60 -3.24
N TYR A 153 -5.22 -16.42 -3.84
CA TYR A 153 -5.78 -16.23 -5.18
C TYR A 153 -4.86 -16.81 -6.26
N ARG A 154 -3.56 -16.55 -6.18
CA ARG A 154 -2.55 -17.09 -7.11
C ARG A 154 -2.58 -18.62 -7.15
N LYS A 155 -2.67 -19.28 -6.00
CA LYS A 155 -2.78 -20.75 -5.90
C LYS A 155 -4.04 -21.31 -6.58
N ARG A 156 -5.05 -20.48 -6.80
CA ARG A 156 -6.28 -20.81 -7.52
C ARG A 156 -6.28 -20.41 -9.00
N GLY A 157 -5.18 -19.82 -9.49
CA GLY A 157 -5.08 -19.28 -10.85
C GLY A 157 -5.96 -18.06 -11.10
N ILE A 158 -6.31 -17.31 -10.03
CA ILE A 158 -7.21 -16.16 -10.10
C ILE A 158 -6.39 -14.88 -9.91
N ALA A 159 -6.66 -13.87 -10.75
CA ALA A 159 -6.13 -12.53 -10.54
C ALA A 159 -6.65 -11.98 -9.22
N SER A 160 -5.76 -11.70 -8.29
CA SER A 160 -6.12 -11.25 -6.94
C SER A 160 -6.94 -9.95 -6.99
N PRO A 161 -8.16 -9.91 -6.43
CA PRO A 161 -8.93 -8.66 -6.33
C PRO A 161 -8.25 -7.63 -5.43
N TYR A 162 -7.38 -8.06 -4.53
CA TYR A 162 -6.58 -7.16 -3.72
C TYR A 162 -5.68 -6.26 -4.58
N VAL A 163 -5.14 -6.80 -5.68
CA VAL A 163 -4.32 -6.06 -6.65
C VAL A 163 -5.16 -5.52 -7.80
N TRP A 164 -6.03 -6.34 -8.39
CA TRP A 164 -6.66 -6.08 -9.68
C TRP A 164 -8.15 -5.71 -9.61
N GLY A 165 -8.74 -5.58 -8.41
CA GLY A 165 -10.12 -5.13 -8.23
C GLY A 165 -10.35 -3.80 -8.97
N GLY A 166 -11.47 -3.70 -9.69
CA GLY A 166 -11.80 -2.53 -10.52
C GLY A 166 -11.13 -2.48 -11.89
N THR A 167 -10.32 -3.49 -12.27
CA THR A 167 -9.72 -3.58 -13.62
C THR A 167 -10.37 -4.69 -14.46
N SER A 168 -10.10 -4.67 -15.78
CA SER A 168 -10.49 -5.74 -16.71
C SER A 168 -9.83 -7.08 -16.40
N LYS A 169 -8.71 -7.11 -15.67
CA LYS A 169 -7.98 -8.32 -15.32
C LYS A 169 -8.69 -9.16 -14.23
N TYR A 170 -9.48 -8.54 -13.35
CA TYR A 170 -10.26 -9.25 -12.32
C TYR A 170 -11.73 -9.38 -12.73
N ILE A 171 -12.23 -10.61 -12.76
CA ILE A 171 -13.62 -10.92 -13.15
C ILE A 171 -14.43 -11.32 -11.93
N SER A 172 -14.06 -12.42 -11.27
CA SER A 172 -14.75 -12.97 -10.11
C SER A 172 -13.82 -13.88 -9.31
N GLY A 173 -14.33 -14.41 -8.21
CA GLY A 173 -13.61 -15.25 -7.27
C GLY A 173 -13.13 -14.43 -6.06
N HIS A 174 -13.78 -14.67 -4.90
CA HIS A 174 -13.50 -13.90 -3.69
C HIS A 174 -13.63 -14.77 -2.44
N TYR A 175 -12.77 -14.55 -1.46
CA TYR A 175 -12.93 -15.12 -0.11
C TYR A 175 -14.03 -14.34 0.63
N ILE A 176 -15.16 -14.98 0.86
CA ILE A 176 -16.34 -14.40 1.54
C ILE A 176 -16.26 -14.51 3.06
N ALA A 177 -15.37 -15.34 3.57
CA ALA A 177 -15.00 -15.49 4.97
C ALA A 177 -13.62 -16.15 5.05
N ASP A 178 -13.02 -16.25 6.25
CA ASP A 178 -11.74 -16.92 6.45
C ASP A 178 -11.80 -18.37 5.94
N GLY A 179 -10.88 -18.71 5.04
CA GLY A 179 -10.81 -20.01 4.36
C GLY A 179 -11.97 -20.33 3.40
N LYS A 180 -13.04 -19.52 3.34
CA LYS A 180 -14.24 -19.80 2.53
C LYS A 180 -14.21 -19.00 1.21
N PHE A 181 -13.86 -19.68 0.13
CA PHE A 181 -13.80 -19.11 -1.22
C PHE A 181 -15.11 -19.34 -2.00
N SER A 182 -15.52 -18.32 -2.78
CA SER A 182 -16.62 -18.43 -3.76
C SER A 182 -16.10 -18.01 -5.13
N SER A 183 -16.26 -18.87 -6.14
CA SER A 183 -15.82 -18.59 -7.52
C SER A 183 -16.67 -17.52 -8.23
N SER A 184 -17.94 -17.37 -7.82
CA SER A 184 -18.88 -16.40 -8.39
C SER A 184 -18.94 -15.06 -7.64
N ALA A 185 -18.47 -15.01 -6.40
CA ALA A 185 -18.43 -13.75 -5.64
C ALA A 185 -17.44 -12.76 -6.24
N ILE A 186 -17.78 -11.47 -6.16
CA ILE A 186 -16.96 -10.37 -6.68
C ILE A 186 -16.60 -9.42 -5.53
N ASP A 187 -15.31 -9.21 -5.30
CA ASP A 187 -14.83 -8.09 -4.49
C ASP A 187 -14.98 -6.80 -5.30
N ARG A 188 -15.83 -5.88 -4.83
CA ARG A 188 -16.15 -4.63 -5.51
C ARG A 188 -15.21 -3.48 -5.13
N ARG A 189 -14.29 -3.69 -4.17
CA ARG A 189 -13.33 -2.67 -3.77
C ARG A 189 -12.27 -2.46 -4.85
N LEU A 190 -11.68 -1.27 -4.87
CA LEU A 190 -10.52 -0.98 -5.72
C LEU A 190 -9.33 -1.86 -5.33
N GLY A 191 -8.63 -2.38 -6.32
CA GLY A 191 -7.34 -3.02 -6.14
C GLY A 191 -6.20 -2.01 -6.02
N THR A 192 -5.07 -2.44 -5.45
CA THR A 192 -3.91 -1.56 -5.29
C THR A 192 -3.40 -0.99 -6.61
N ALA A 193 -3.48 -1.75 -7.71
CA ALA A 193 -3.06 -1.29 -9.04
C ALA A 193 -3.86 -0.07 -9.53
N VAL A 194 -5.19 -0.07 -9.35
CA VAL A 194 -6.05 1.06 -9.74
C VAL A 194 -5.75 2.29 -8.91
N ILE A 195 -5.55 2.12 -7.61
CA ILE A 195 -5.26 3.25 -6.70
C ILE A 195 -3.91 3.86 -7.04
N MET A 196 -2.85 3.04 -7.21
CA MET A 196 -1.53 3.54 -7.60
C MET A 196 -1.54 4.23 -8.96
N GLU A 197 -2.30 3.70 -9.94
CA GLU A 197 -2.50 4.32 -11.24
C GLU A 197 -3.15 5.70 -11.10
N ALA A 198 -4.24 5.79 -10.33
CA ALA A 198 -4.93 7.06 -10.10
C ALA A 198 -4.05 8.10 -9.38
N LEU A 199 -3.13 7.64 -8.52
CA LEU A 199 -2.18 8.49 -7.80
C LEU A 199 -0.93 8.82 -8.61
N SER A 200 -0.69 8.22 -9.78
CA SER A 200 0.55 8.39 -10.56
C SER A 200 0.80 9.82 -11.03
N LYS A 201 -0.26 10.60 -11.16
CA LYS A 201 -0.23 12.02 -11.59
C LYS A 201 0.00 13.02 -10.44
N TYR A 202 0.15 12.55 -9.20
CA TYR A 202 0.40 13.37 -8.00
C TYR A 202 1.73 12.98 -7.36
#